data_831562a7546ab4b3248a7301005ab1c6
#
_entry.id   831562a7546ab4b3248a7301005ab1c6
#
_cell.length_a   1.000
_cell.length_b   1.000
_cell.length_c   1.000
_cell.angle_alpha   90.00
_cell.angle_beta   90.00
_cell.angle_gamma   90.00
#
_symmetry.space_group_name_H-M   'P 1'
#
loop_
_entity.id
_entity.type
_entity.pdbx_description
1 polymer ?
#
loop_
_entity_poly.entity_id
_entity_poly.type
_entity_poly.pdbx_seq_one_letter_code
_entity_poly.pdbx_strand_id
1 'polypeptide(L)'
;MIDRIDEYKNKRKKRQLRKVAFGILFIGFSVLLAWFFESQATTTVLLTTHTEIRSDLQTNPGLTDEGTKRAKALQRMLSSVDVVSGIDVIFATQHRATQETAEPISRNLDIPITIVDTGDAQQLISNIISNHKGEIILVITRPEALPELVVELQGSKNIDPSSLQGLDQLFVVTVPWFGKVKTLQLQYSN
;
A
#
# COMPACT_ATOMS: atom_id res chain seq x y z
N MET A 1 69.56 4.76 17.71
CA MET A 1 68.49 4.69 18.75
C MET A 1 67.22 5.47 18.35
N ILE A 2 67.35 6.55 17.60
CA ILE A 2 66.24 7.40 17.11
C ILE A 2 65.39 6.66 16.06
N ASP A 3 66.00 5.94 15.13
CA ASP A 3 65.27 5.20 14.06
C ASP A 3 64.25 4.17 14.56
N ARG A 4 64.52 3.50 15.67
CA ARG A 4 63.60 2.51 16.25
C ARG A 4 62.36 3.15 16.86
N ILE A 5 62.48 4.37 17.36
CA ILE A 5 61.33 5.09 17.98
C ILE A 5 60.39 5.57 16.87
N ASP A 6 60.93 6.02 15.75
CA ASP A 6 60.11 6.47 14.63
C ASP A 6 59.43 5.30 13.89
N GLU A 7 60.11 4.16 13.80
CA GLU A 7 59.49 2.91 13.29
C GLU A 7 58.33 2.44 14.16
N TYR A 8 58.46 2.51 15.47
CA TYR A 8 57.42 2.17 16.43
C TYR A 8 56.22 3.13 16.35
N LYS A 9 56.46 4.43 16.21
CA LYS A 9 55.41 5.45 16.03
C LYS A 9 54.66 5.25 14.73
N ASN A 10 55.36 4.92 13.66
CA ASN A 10 54.74 4.66 12.34
C ASN A 10 53.91 3.37 12.33
N LYS A 11 54.35 2.30 13.01
CA LYS A 11 53.59 1.07 13.17
C LYS A 11 52.32 1.32 13.99
N ARG A 12 52.39 2.16 15.04
CA ARG A 12 51.25 2.53 15.90
C ARG A 12 50.23 3.39 15.17
N LYS A 13 50.67 4.38 14.35
CA LYS A 13 49.83 5.20 13.48
C LYS A 13 49.14 4.36 12.42
N LYS A 14 49.85 3.45 11.73
CA LYS A 14 49.27 2.54 10.77
C LYS A 14 48.20 1.63 11.38
N ARG A 15 48.44 1.16 12.63
CA ARG A 15 47.46 0.32 13.35
C ARG A 15 46.22 1.11 13.76
N GLN A 16 46.36 2.36 14.19
CA GLN A 16 45.25 3.26 14.47
C GLN A 16 44.46 3.60 13.21
N LEU A 17 45.16 3.95 12.14
CA LEU A 17 44.55 4.25 10.83
C LEU A 17 43.70 3.07 10.32
N ARG A 18 44.25 1.86 10.44
CA ARG A 18 43.47 0.63 10.08
C ARG A 18 42.21 0.44 10.92
N LYS A 19 42.30 0.69 12.23
CA LYS A 19 41.10 0.59 13.12
C LYS A 19 40.04 1.63 12.74
N VAL A 20 40.46 2.87 12.44
CA VAL A 20 39.56 3.93 12.00
C VAL A 20 38.95 3.58 10.62
N ALA A 21 39.77 3.09 9.70
CA ALA A 21 39.29 2.65 8.37
C ALA A 21 38.27 1.51 8.48
N PHE A 22 38.51 0.50 9.34
CA PHE A 22 37.55 -0.56 9.60
C PHE A 22 36.26 -0.03 10.24
N GLY A 23 36.36 0.94 11.17
CA GLY A 23 35.18 1.57 11.77
C GLY A 23 34.33 2.32 10.73
N ILE A 24 34.95 3.09 9.87
CA ILE A 24 34.28 3.81 8.77
C ILE A 24 33.62 2.82 7.80
N LEU A 25 34.33 1.76 7.42
CA LEU A 25 33.81 0.73 6.51
C LEU A 25 32.63 -0.02 7.12
N PHE A 26 32.69 -0.32 8.43
CA PHE A 26 31.57 -0.95 9.15
C PHE A 26 30.35 -0.05 9.21
N ILE A 27 30.53 1.25 9.52
CA ILE A 27 29.44 2.24 9.53
C ILE A 27 28.85 2.38 8.13
N GLY A 28 29.68 2.52 7.08
CA GLY A 28 29.24 2.61 5.71
C GLY A 28 28.45 1.37 5.27
N PHE A 29 28.91 0.19 5.62
CA PHE A 29 28.20 -1.07 5.36
C PHE A 29 26.88 -1.17 6.12
N SER A 30 26.84 -0.74 7.38
CA SER A 30 25.60 -0.73 8.18
C SER A 30 24.54 0.22 7.61
N VAL A 31 24.97 1.41 7.17
CA VAL A 31 24.07 2.38 6.50
C VAL A 31 23.56 1.81 5.17
N LEU A 32 24.40 1.14 4.41
CA LEU A 32 24.06 0.52 3.13
C LEU A 32 23.07 -0.64 3.35
N LEU A 33 23.27 -1.44 4.39
CA LEU A 33 22.31 -2.50 4.78
C LEU A 33 20.98 -1.90 5.25
N ALA A 34 20.98 -0.88 6.08
CA ALA A 34 19.76 -0.22 6.53
C ALA A 34 18.96 0.32 5.33
N TRP A 35 19.63 1.03 4.41
CA TRP A 35 19.03 1.51 3.16
C TRP A 35 18.49 0.37 2.27
N PHE A 36 19.24 -0.73 2.18
CA PHE A 36 18.81 -1.93 1.43
C PHE A 36 17.54 -2.55 2.04
N PHE A 37 17.46 -2.68 3.37
CA PHE A 37 16.25 -3.24 4.01
C PHE A 37 15.05 -2.29 3.92
N GLU A 38 15.26 -0.99 4.02
CA GLU A 38 14.20 0.01 3.84
C GLU A 38 13.67 0.02 2.39
N SER A 39 14.54 -0.21 1.40
CA SER A 39 14.13 -0.33 -0.01
C SER A 39 13.34 -1.60 -0.33
N GLN A 40 13.29 -2.59 0.57
CA GLN A 40 12.50 -3.84 0.46
C GLN A 40 11.03 -3.66 0.89
N ALA A 41 10.57 -2.44 1.11
CA ALA A 41 9.21 -2.15 1.53
C ALA A 41 8.19 -2.77 0.57
N THR A 42 7.25 -3.52 1.14
CA THR A 42 6.16 -4.17 0.41
C THR A 42 4.95 -3.26 0.44
N THR A 43 4.47 -2.83 -0.72
CA THR A 43 3.25 -2.05 -0.84
C THR A 43 2.04 -2.96 -0.83
N THR A 44 1.03 -2.65 -0.02
CA THR A 44 -0.23 -3.40 0.02
C THR A 44 -1.37 -2.53 -0.49
N VAL A 45 -2.04 -2.97 -1.53
CA VAL A 45 -3.20 -2.27 -2.11
C VAL A 45 -4.46 -3.06 -1.81
N LEU A 46 -5.37 -2.42 -1.11
CA LEU A 46 -6.71 -2.92 -0.79
C LEU A 46 -7.67 -2.35 -1.81
N LEU A 47 -8.25 -3.20 -2.64
CA LEU A 47 -9.21 -2.80 -3.67
C LEU A 47 -10.60 -3.30 -3.32
N THR A 48 -11.57 -2.40 -3.34
CA THR A 48 -12.99 -2.74 -3.18
C THR A 48 -13.86 -1.81 -4.02
N THR A 49 -15.13 -2.16 -4.17
CA THR A 49 -16.11 -1.31 -4.83
C THR A 49 -16.93 -0.51 -3.81
N HIS A 50 -17.67 0.49 -4.30
CA HIS A 50 -18.75 1.06 -3.49
C HIS A 50 -19.78 -0.01 -3.14
N THR A 51 -20.50 0.19 -2.03
CA THR A 51 -21.60 -0.65 -1.62
C THR A 51 -22.91 -0.29 -2.36
N GLU A 52 -24.06 -0.80 -1.93
CA GLU A 52 -25.34 -0.62 -2.63
C GLU A 52 -25.72 0.84 -2.78
N ILE A 53 -26.02 1.23 -4.03
CA ILE A 53 -26.43 2.58 -4.42
C ILE A 53 -27.95 2.68 -4.59
N ARG A 54 -28.46 3.89 -4.44
CA ARG A 54 -29.86 4.18 -4.75
C ARG A 54 -30.09 4.10 -6.25
N SER A 55 -31.18 3.48 -6.65
CA SER A 55 -31.61 3.36 -8.05
C SER A 55 -32.48 4.52 -8.53
N ASP A 56 -32.62 5.60 -7.72
CA ASP A 56 -33.30 6.81 -8.13
C ASP A 56 -32.52 7.48 -9.28
N LEU A 57 -33.22 8.20 -10.15
CA LEU A 57 -32.73 8.81 -11.38
C LEU A 57 -31.69 9.93 -11.18
N GLN A 58 -30.89 9.85 -10.14
CA GLN A 58 -29.84 10.84 -9.87
C GLN A 58 -28.58 10.52 -10.66
N THR A 59 -27.95 11.54 -11.21
CA THR A 59 -26.72 11.43 -12.00
C THR A 59 -25.53 10.91 -11.16
N ASN A 60 -25.55 11.10 -9.85
CA ASN A 60 -24.50 10.67 -8.92
C ASN A 60 -25.13 10.17 -7.60
N PRO A 61 -25.72 8.95 -7.60
CA PRO A 61 -26.44 8.42 -6.46
C PRO A 61 -25.52 8.13 -5.27
N GLY A 62 -26.03 8.39 -4.08
CA GLY A 62 -25.42 7.97 -2.82
C GLY A 62 -25.82 6.54 -2.45
N LEU A 63 -25.35 6.08 -1.28
CA LEU A 63 -25.64 4.75 -0.77
C LEU A 63 -27.11 4.60 -0.31
N THR A 64 -27.59 3.38 -0.38
CA THR A 64 -28.81 2.96 0.33
C THR A 64 -28.53 2.81 1.82
N ASP A 65 -29.60 2.59 2.62
CA ASP A 65 -29.41 2.25 4.04
C ASP A 65 -28.67 0.92 4.21
N GLU A 66 -28.88 -0.04 3.30
CA GLU A 66 -28.15 -1.31 3.27
C GLU A 66 -26.68 -1.08 2.89
N GLY A 67 -26.42 -0.28 1.86
CA GLY A 67 -25.06 0.13 1.49
C GLY A 67 -24.33 0.82 2.64
N THR A 68 -25.01 1.68 3.39
CA THR A 68 -24.41 2.33 4.57
C THR A 68 -24.06 1.32 5.67
N LYS A 69 -24.90 0.31 5.91
CA LYS A 69 -24.59 -0.76 6.87
C LYS A 69 -23.40 -1.58 6.42
N ARG A 70 -23.32 -1.89 5.12
CA ARG A 70 -22.22 -2.65 4.52
C ARG A 70 -20.90 -1.85 4.55
N ALA A 71 -20.91 -0.54 4.29
CA ALA A 71 -19.75 0.32 4.45
C ALA A 71 -19.21 0.32 5.90
N LYS A 72 -20.10 0.31 6.89
CA LYS A 72 -19.74 0.12 8.31
C LYS A 72 -19.21 -1.27 8.61
N ALA A 73 -19.71 -2.32 7.95
CA ALA A 73 -19.19 -3.68 8.08
C ALA A 73 -17.76 -3.76 7.53
N LEU A 74 -17.49 -3.16 6.37
CA LEU A 74 -16.14 -3.02 5.81
C LEU A 74 -15.21 -2.29 6.80
N GLN A 75 -15.65 -1.17 7.36
CA GLN A 75 -14.86 -0.42 8.35
C GLN A 75 -14.53 -1.31 9.57
N ARG A 76 -15.50 -2.03 10.14
CA ARG A 76 -15.25 -2.94 11.28
C ARG A 76 -14.26 -4.04 10.92
N MET A 77 -14.41 -4.66 9.73
CA MET A 77 -13.49 -5.68 9.26
C MET A 77 -12.06 -5.13 9.15
N LEU A 78 -11.89 -3.99 8.48
CA LEU A 78 -10.58 -3.35 8.33
C LEU A 78 -9.94 -2.96 9.66
N SER A 79 -10.74 -2.55 10.65
CA SER A 79 -10.25 -2.23 12.00
C SER A 79 -9.93 -3.46 12.85
N SER A 80 -10.49 -4.64 12.53
CA SER A 80 -10.29 -5.87 13.29
C SER A 80 -9.14 -6.72 12.81
N VAL A 81 -8.64 -6.47 11.60
CA VAL A 81 -7.55 -7.23 10.98
C VAL A 81 -6.24 -6.45 11.13
N ASP A 82 -5.38 -6.95 12.01
CA ASP A 82 -4.12 -6.29 12.41
C ASP A 82 -3.21 -5.92 11.22
N VAL A 83 -3.23 -6.75 10.17
CA VAL A 83 -2.45 -6.51 8.92
C VAL A 83 -3.01 -5.36 8.10
N VAL A 84 -4.27 -4.97 8.32
CA VAL A 84 -5.00 -3.97 7.52
C VAL A 84 -5.34 -2.73 8.35
N SER A 85 -5.17 -2.78 9.66
CA SER A 85 -5.45 -1.65 10.57
C SER A 85 -4.51 -0.46 10.39
N GLY A 86 -3.41 -0.65 9.69
CA GLY A 86 -2.42 0.38 9.38
C GLY A 86 -2.61 0.98 7.98
N ILE A 87 -3.85 1.23 7.52
CA ILE A 87 -4.08 1.96 6.27
C ILE A 87 -3.44 3.35 6.39
N ASP A 88 -2.59 3.68 5.42
CA ASP A 88 -1.88 4.96 5.36
C ASP A 88 -2.59 5.97 4.47
N VAL A 89 -3.24 5.49 3.40
CA VAL A 89 -3.87 6.34 2.37
C VAL A 89 -5.22 5.74 1.94
N ILE A 90 -6.21 6.62 1.76
CA ILE A 90 -7.54 6.25 1.23
C ILE A 90 -7.79 7.00 -0.07
N PHE A 91 -7.96 6.25 -1.15
CA PHE A 91 -8.39 6.76 -2.44
C PHE A 91 -9.86 6.40 -2.70
N ALA A 92 -10.61 7.36 -3.21
CA ALA A 92 -11.96 7.13 -3.74
C ALA A 92 -12.13 7.87 -5.07
N THR A 93 -13.11 7.47 -5.88
CA THR A 93 -13.41 8.16 -7.13
C THR A 93 -14.27 9.41 -6.89
N GLN A 94 -14.51 10.19 -7.95
CA GLN A 94 -15.41 11.36 -7.91
C GLN A 94 -16.87 10.99 -7.61
N HIS A 95 -17.23 9.70 -7.66
CA HIS A 95 -18.59 9.24 -7.41
C HIS A 95 -18.94 9.31 -5.92
N ARG A 96 -20.11 9.86 -5.63
CA ARG A 96 -20.61 9.99 -4.27
C ARG A 96 -20.64 8.65 -3.51
N ALA A 97 -21.05 7.59 -4.17
CA ALA A 97 -21.12 6.26 -3.55
C ALA A 97 -19.76 5.75 -3.07
N THR A 98 -18.67 5.96 -3.82
CA THR A 98 -17.33 5.55 -3.41
C THR A 98 -16.84 6.35 -2.21
N GLN A 99 -17.14 7.65 -2.18
CA GLN A 99 -16.79 8.52 -1.06
C GLN A 99 -17.59 8.17 0.21
N GLU A 100 -18.90 7.96 0.08
CA GLU A 100 -19.74 7.53 1.20
C GLU A 100 -19.36 6.13 1.74
N THR A 101 -18.82 5.25 0.88
CA THR A 101 -18.27 3.96 1.33
C THR A 101 -16.96 4.15 2.10
N ALA A 102 -16.11 5.08 1.68
CA ALA A 102 -14.84 5.41 2.33
C ALA A 102 -15.01 6.13 3.68
N GLU A 103 -16.08 6.93 3.81
CA GLU A 103 -16.26 7.86 4.91
C GLU A 103 -16.20 7.22 6.31
N PRO A 104 -16.83 6.07 6.61
CA PRO A 104 -16.71 5.43 7.92
C PRO A 104 -15.27 5.03 8.26
N ILE A 105 -14.49 4.64 7.26
CA ILE A 105 -13.09 4.23 7.42
C ILE A 105 -12.22 5.46 7.67
N SER A 106 -12.38 6.49 6.83
CA SER A 106 -11.69 7.77 6.94
C SER A 106 -11.87 8.41 8.31
N ARG A 107 -13.12 8.46 8.80
CA ARG A 107 -13.41 8.99 10.15
C ARG A 107 -12.82 8.15 11.27
N ASN A 108 -12.81 6.82 11.14
CA ASN A 108 -12.30 5.94 12.18
C ASN A 108 -10.78 5.98 12.31
N LEU A 109 -10.08 6.16 11.18
CA LEU A 109 -8.62 6.17 11.10
C LEU A 109 -8.03 7.60 11.12
N ASP A 110 -8.86 8.63 11.04
CA ASP A 110 -8.46 10.04 10.89
C ASP A 110 -7.59 10.28 9.64
N ILE A 111 -7.91 9.59 8.54
CA ILE A 111 -7.20 9.69 7.26
C ILE A 111 -8.10 10.35 6.23
N PRO A 112 -7.66 11.43 5.57
CA PRO A 112 -8.46 12.09 4.55
C PRO A 112 -8.66 11.22 3.31
N ILE A 113 -9.82 11.36 2.66
CA ILE A 113 -10.11 10.71 1.38
C ILE A 113 -9.49 11.54 0.26
N THR A 114 -8.60 10.95 -0.51
CA THR A 114 -8.04 11.54 -1.72
C THR A 114 -8.82 11.10 -2.94
N ILE A 115 -9.31 12.05 -3.74
CA ILE A 115 -10.08 11.77 -4.93
C ILE A 115 -9.16 11.46 -6.10
N VAL A 116 -9.38 10.32 -6.76
CA VAL A 116 -8.61 9.86 -7.91
C VAL A 116 -9.53 9.50 -9.09
N ASP A 117 -8.96 9.58 -10.29
CA ASP A 117 -9.60 9.03 -11.48
C ASP A 117 -9.14 7.58 -11.68
N THR A 118 -10.10 6.68 -11.88
CA THR A 118 -9.85 5.26 -12.18
C THR A 118 -10.08 4.93 -13.67
N GLY A 119 -10.26 5.95 -14.50
CA GLY A 119 -10.42 5.78 -15.96
C GLY A 119 -9.13 5.36 -16.66
N ASP A 120 -7.97 5.61 -16.04
CA ASP A 120 -6.66 5.10 -16.48
C ASP A 120 -6.05 4.28 -15.34
N ALA A 121 -6.32 2.98 -15.34
CA ALA A 121 -5.85 2.05 -14.33
C ALA A 121 -4.32 1.98 -14.27
N GLN A 122 -3.65 2.00 -15.43
CA GLN A 122 -2.20 1.92 -15.52
C GLN A 122 -1.54 3.14 -14.86
N GLN A 123 -2.04 4.35 -15.16
CA GLN A 123 -1.52 5.57 -14.58
C GLN A 123 -1.73 5.62 -13.06
N LEU A 124 -2.94 5.25 -12.59
CA LEU A 124 -3.25 5.20 -11.15
C LEU A 124 -2.35 4.22 -10.41
N ILE A 125 -2.21 2.99 -10.91
CA ILE A 125 -1.38 1.96 -10.27
C ILE A 125 0.10 2.34 -10.30
N SER A 126 0.59 2.88 -11.41
CA SER A 126 1.97 3.39 -11.50
C SER A 126 2.24 4.49 -10.47
N ASN A 127 1.29 5.41 -10.29
CA ASN A 127 1.38 6.47 -9.28
C ASN A 127 1.40 5.90 -7.84
N ILE A 128 0.50 4.97 -7.54
CA ILE A 128 0.45 4.30 -6.23
C ILE A 128 1.79 3.62 -5.93
N ILE A 129 2.28 2.77 -6.84
CA ILE A 129 3.51 2.01 -6.63
C ILE A 129 4.75 2.92 -6.53
N SER A 130 4.74 4.07 -7.21
CA SER A 130 5.89 4.99 -7.19
C SER A 130 5.95 5.86 -5.94
N ASN A 131 4.80 6.38 -5.50
CA ASN A 131 4.72 7.39 -4.46
C ASN A 131 4.37 6.85 -3.08
N HIS A 132 3.82 5.62 -3.00
CA HIS A 132 3.33 5.00 -1.78
C HIS A 132 4.01 3.66 -1.48
N LYS A 133 5.34 3.63 -1.64
CA LYS A 133 6.13 2.41 -1.37
C LYS A 133 6.12 2.05 0.10
N GLY A 134 5.75 0.81 0.39
CA GLY A 134 5.73 0.29 1.75
C GLY A 134 4.49 0.67 2.54
N GLU A 135 3.57 1.40 1.94
CA GLU A 135 2.32 1.82 2.55
C GLU A 135 1.19 0.82 2.29
N ILE A 136 0.15 0.90 3.10
CA ILE A 136 -1.11 0.19 2.94
C ILE A 136 -2.14 1.17 2.39
N ILE A 137 -2.58 0.95 1.17
CA ILE A 137 -3.44 1.86 0.43
C ILE A 137 -4.82 1.22 0.25
N LEU A 138 -5.88 1.93 0.62
CA LEU A 138 -7.25 1.55 0.32
C LEU A 138 -7.74 2.32 -0.91
N VAL A 139 -8.19 1.60 -1.93
CA VAL A 139 -8.80 2.17 -3.14
C VAL A 139 -10.25 1.70 -3.24
N ILE A 140 -11.19 2.63 -3.19
CA ILE A 140 -12.61 2.37 -3.37
C ILE A 140 -13.04 2.88 -4.74
N THR A 141 -13.42 1.97 -5.61
CA THR A 141 -13.70 2.24 -7.02
C THR A 141 -15.12 1.81 -7.41
N ARG A 142 -15.44 1.94 -8.68
CA ARG A 142 -16.66 1.41 -9.27
C ARG A 142 -16.46 -0.05 -9.67
N PRO A 143 -17.53 -0.86 -9.69
CA PRO A 143 -17.46 -2.27 -10.10
C PRO A 143 -16.83 -2.47 -11.49
N GLU A 144 -17.05 -1.55 -12.41
CA GLU A 144 -16.56 -1.64 -13.78
C GLU A 144 -15.03 -1.47 -13.88
N ALA A 145 -14.44 -0.64 -13.00
CA ALA A 145 -13.00 -0.36 -13.01
C ALA A 145 -12.18 -1.35 -12.15
N LEU A 146 -12.82 -2.06 -11.23
CA LEU A 146 -12.13 -2.98 -10.32
C LEU A 146 -11.34 -4.07 -11.05
N PRO A 147 -11.89 -4.76 -12.08
CA PRO A 147 -11.16 -5.82 -12.78
C PRO A 147 -9.85 -5.34 -13.39
N GLU A 148 -9.87 -4.18 -14.04
CA GLU A 148 -8.71 -3.59 -14.69
C GLU A 148 -7.62 -3.22 -13.67
N LEU A 149 -7.99 -2.60 -12.55
CA LEU A 149 -7.07 -2.26 -11.46
C LEU A 149 -6.41 -3.51 -10.84
N VAL A 150 -7.17 -4.58 -10.64
CA VAL A 150 -6.63 -5.84 -10.09
C VAL A 150 -5.68 -6.51 -11.08
N VAL A 151 -6.02 -6.52 -12.38
CA VAL A 151 -5.16 -7.05 -13.44
C VAL A 151 -3.85 -6.25 -13.54
N GLU A 152 -3.93 -4.93 -13.52
CA GLU A 152 -2.75 -4.07 -13.59
C GLU A 152 -1.80 -4.29 -12.42
N LEU A 153 -2.32 -4.43 -11.19
CA LEU A 153 -1.51 -4.76 -10.01
C LEU A 153 -0.86 -6.14 -10.08
N GLN A 154 -1.53 -7.12 -10.68
CA GLN A 154 -1.01 -8.49 -10.81
C GLN A 154 -0.15 -8.72 -12.05
N GLY A 155 -0.09 -7.74 -12.95
CA GLY A 155 0.56 -7.89 -14.24
C GLY A 155 -0.20 -8.88 -15.15
N SER A 156 0.51 -9.87 -15.72
CA SER A 156 -0.05 -10.78 -16.72
C SER A 156 -0.99 -11.88 -16.20
N LYS A 157 -1.48 -11.81 -14.95
CA LYS A 157 -2.42 -12.82 -14.45
C LYS A 157 -3.84 -12.52 -14.92
N ASN A 158 -4.42 -13.46 -15.63
CA ASN A 158 -5.84 -13.43 -15.97
C ASN A 158 -6.68 -13.73 -14.72
N ILE A 159 -7.38 -12.72 -14.23
CA ILE A 159 -8.45 -12.89 -13.26
C ILE A 159 -9.74 -13.02 -14.04
N ASP A 160 -10.52 -14.04 -13.74
CA ASP A 160 -11.85 -14.19 -14.31
C ASP A 160 -12.73 -13.02 -13.83
N PRO A 161 -13.21 -12.16 -14.75
CA PRO A 161 -14.07 -11.04 -14.38
C PRO A 161 -15.34 -11.48 -13.61
N SER A 162 -15.82 -12.71 -13.82
CA SER A 162 -16.96 -13.25 -13.09
C SER A 162 -16.67 -13.45 -11.59
N SER A 163 -15.41 -13.68 -11.22
CA SER A 163 -14.98 -13.79 -9.83
C SER A 163 -14.94 -12.45 -9.08
N LEU A 164 -15.04 -11.34 -9.81
CA LEU A 164 -15.01 -9.97 -9.30
C LEU A 164 -16.41 -9.39 -9.07
N GLN A 165 -17.46 -10.19 -9.31
CA GLN A 165 -18.85 -9.77 -9.12
C GLN A 165 -19.23 -9.89 -7.63
N GLY A 166 -19.48 -8.76 -7.00
CA GLY A 166 -19.94 -8.67 -5.63
C GLY A 166 -19.58 -7.31 -5.02
N LEU A 167 -20.56 -6.70 -4.34
CA LEU A 167 -20.35 -5.41 -3.66
C LEU A 167 -19.75 -5.56 -2.25
N ASP A 168 -19.40 -6.79 -1.88
CA ASP A 168 -18.90 -7.19 -0.56
C ASP A 168 -17.50 -7.82 -0.63
N GLN A 169 -16.79 -7.58 -1.72
CA GLN A 169 -15.46 -8.16 -1.94
C GLN A 169 -14.34 -7.15 -1.67
N LEU A 170 -13.31 -7.64 -1.02
CA LEU A 170 -12.07 -6.93 -0.76
C LEU A 170 -10.90 -7.73 -1.33
N PHE A 171 -10.16 -7.13 -2.24
CA PHE A 171 -8.91 -7.68 -2.77
C PHE A 171 -7.73 -7.07 -2.05
N VAL A 172 -6.93 -7.90 -1.40
CA VAL A 172 -5.67 -7.51 -0.78
C VAL A 172 -4.56 -7.91 -1.72
N VAL A 173 -3.94 -6.94 -2.38
CA VAL A 173 -2.86 -7.17 -3.35
C VAL A 173 -1.55 -6.69 -2.74
N THR A 174 -0.65 -7.62 -2.52
CA THR A 174 0.67 -7.35 -1.95
C THR A 174 1.71 -7.32 -3.06
N VAL A 175 2.29 -6.14 -3.29
CA VAL A 175 3.28 -5.87 -4.33
C VAL A 175 4.65 -5.71 -3.67
N PRO A 176 5.49 -6.77 -3.64
CA PRO A 176 6.83 -6.67 -3.10
C PRO A 176 7.74 -5.94 -4.09
N TRP A 177 8.76 -5.24 -3.59
CA TRP A 177 9.79 -4.68 -4.46
C TRP A 177 10.51 -5.76 -5.29
N PHE A 178 10.67 -6.95 -4.72
CA PHE A 178 11.25 -8.10 -5.41
C PHE A 178 10.42 -9.36 -5.13
N GLY A 179 10.05 -10.08 -6.19
CA GLY A 179 9.31 -11.32 -6.07
C GLY A 179 7.98 -11.30 -6.82
N LYS A 180 7.06 -12.17 -6.39
CA LYS A 180 5.75 -12.30 -7.04
C LYS A 180 4.69 -11.54 -6.27
N VAL A 181 3.86 -10.79 -6.99
CA VAL A 181 2.62 -10.21 -6.45
C VAL A 181 1.73 -11.34 -5.91
N LYS A 182 1.14 -11.10 -4.75
CA LYS A 182 0.18 -12.02 -4.11
C LYS A 182 -1.16 -11.32 -3.97
N THR A 183 -2.23 -12.05 -4.21
CA THR A 183 -3.60 -11.54 -4.04
C THR A 183 -4.38 -12.46 -3.14
N LEU A 184 -5.07 -11.87 -2.18
CA LEU A 184 -6.05 -12.51 -1.33
C LEU A 184 -7.40 -11.84 -1.59
N GLN A 185 -8.42 -12.65 -1.83
CA GLN A 185 -9.80 -12.19 -1.95
C GLN A 185 -10.54 -12.51 -0.66
N LEU A 186 -11.14 -11.50 -0.07
CA LEU A 186 -11.94 -11.60 1.15
C LEU A 186 -13.37 -11.14 0.85
N GLN A 187 -14.32 -11.65 1.61
CA GLN A 187 -15.71 -11.24 1.56
C GLN A 187 -16.13 -10.72 2.93
N TYR A 188 -16.80 -9.56 2.96
CA TYR A 188 -17.20 -8.87 4.19
C TYR A 188 -18.72 -8.73 4.34
N SER A 189 -19.47 -9.70 3.84
CA SER A 189 -20.93 -9.76 4.07
C SER A 189 -21.26 -9.99 5.54
N ASN A 190 -22.37 -9.40 5.97
CA ASN A 190 -22.96 -9.62 7.30
C ASN A 190 -23.34 -11.07 7.52
#